data_b8b5446acbd2c506b86240a2776a0415
#
_entry.id   b8b5446acbd2c506b86240a2776a0415
#
_cell.length_a   1.000
_cell.length_b   1.000
_cell.length_c   1.000
_cell.angle_alpha   90.00
_cell.angle_beta   90.00
_cell.angle_gamma   90.00
#
_symmetry.space_group_name_H-M   'P 1'
#
loop_
_entity.id
_entity.type
_entity.pdbx_description
1 polymer ?
#
loop_
_entity_poly.entity_id
_entity_poly.type
_entity_poly.pdbx_seq_one_letter_code
_entity_poly.pdbx_strand_id
1 'polypeptide(L)'
;MKSIKEEPVKAAFVNLINKLTYGRGKVLVPYSEMIKGGSDAVTLERLDEIDTLLEKNMERRQQILQFFSKGLLDPAVYAEENDALAEEERRLTSEKDVLSGQMCGTYEQQEALTHLLRYTAKGKMITAFDGELFTEHGDHVVIFGRTEIGFAMKCGPVFRERI
;
A
#
# COMPACT_ATOMS: atom_id res chain seq x y z
N MET A 1 -16.92 -18.19 28.77
CA MET A 1 -15.91 -18.28 27.71
C MET A 1 -14.54 -18.49 28.35
N LYS A 2 -13.85 -19.60 28.09
CA LYS A 2 -12.46 -19.74 28.55
C LYS A 2 -11.59 -18.87 27.65
N SER A 3 -10.94 -17.86 28.21
CA SER A 3 -9.98 -17.01 27.51
C SER A 3 -8.76 -17.84 27.09
N ILE A 4 -8.24 -17.60 25.91
CA ILE A 4 -6.95 -18.14 25.49
C ILE A 4 -5.89 -17.49 26.38
N LYS A 5 -4.99 -18.31 26.94
CA LYS A 5 -3.89 -17.81 27.78
C LYS A 5 -2.88 -17.07 26.89
N GLU A 6 -2.27 -16.04 27.41
CA GLU A 6 -1.29 -15.21 26.70
C GLU A 6 -0.01 -15.96 26.32
N GLU A 7 0.47 -16.84 27.23
CA GLU A 7 1.73 -17.58 27.04
C GLU A 7 1.77 -18.46 25.78
N PRO A 8 0.74 -19.28 25.46
CA PRO A 8 0.70 -20.02 24.19
C PRO A 8 0.72 -19.12 22.96
N VAL A 9 0.08 -17.96 23.00
CA VAL A 9 0.07 -16.99 21.90
C VAL A 9 1.46 -16.40 21.67
N LYS A 10 2.15 -16.05 22.74
CA LYS A 10 3.54 -15.57 22.70
C LYS A 10 4.50 -16.62 22.12
N ALA A 11 4.37 -17.87 22.59
CA ALA A 11 5.17 -18.98 22.07
C ALA A 11 4.91 -19.26 20.59
N ALA A 12 3.65 -19.17 20.14
CA ALA A 12 3.27 -19.32 18.74
C ALA A 12 3.87 -18.21 17.87
N PHE A 13 3.93 -16.97 18.35
CA PHE A 13 4.59 -15.88 17.62
C PHE A 13 6.09 -16.12 17.46
N VAL A 14 6.77 -16.58 18.51
CA VAL A 14 8.20 -16.96 18.43
C VAL A 14 8.40 -18.04 17.36
N ASN A 15 7.57 -19.09 17.37
CA ASN A 15 7.61 -20.14 16.36
C ASN A 15 7.40 -19.60 14.95
N LEU A 16 6.42 -18.71 14.77
CA LEU A 16 6.15 -18.08 13.47
C LEU A 16 7.38 -17.33 12.94
N ILE A 17 7.96 -16.44 13.75
CA ILE A 17 9.14 -15.66 13.35
C ILE A 17 10.31 -16.56 13.00
N ASN A 18 10.56 -17.61 13.78
CA ASN A 18 11.61 -18.57 13.49
C ASN A 18 11.34 -19.35 12.18
N LYS A 19 10.10 -19.76 11.94
CA LYS A 19 9.70 -20.40 10.67
C LYS A 19 9.88 -19.47 9.47
N LEU A 20 9.51 -18.19 9.60
CA LEU A 20 9.68 -17.20 8.55
C LEU A 20 11.16 -16.90 8.29
N THR A 21 11.99 -16.87 9.32
CA THR A 21 13.43 -16.69 9.21
C THR A 21 14.08 -17.89 8.49
N TYR A 22 13.74 -19.10 8.89
CA TYR A 22 14.24 -20.33 8.25
C TYR A 22 13.72 -20.51 6.82
N GLY A 23 12.41 -20.28 6.62
CA GLY A 23 11.72 -20.45 5.34
C GLY A 23 11.71 -19.21 4.45
N ARG A 24 12.52 -18.20 4.74
CA ARG A 24 12.52 -16.90 4.05
C ARG A 24 12.50 -17.01 2.53
N GLY A 25 13.39 -17.82 1.97
CA GLY A 25 13.50 -18.01 0.51
C GLY A 25 12.32 -18.74 -0.13
N LYS A 26 11.53 -19.48 0.65
CA LYS A 26 10.39 -20.26 0.15
C LYS A 26 9.04 -19.57 0.37
N VAL A 27 8.95 -18.61 1.29
CA VAL A 27 7.72 -17.95 1.68
C VAL A 27 7.77 -16.45 1.39
N LEU A 28 8.70 -15.73 2.01
CA LEU A 28 8.74 -14.26 1.94
C LEU A 28 9.26 -13.75 0.60
N VAL A 29 10.27 -14.36 0.02
CA VAL A 29 10.85 -13.92 -1.26
C VAL A 29 9.85 -14.10 -2.40
N PRO A 30 9.21 -15.28 -2.61
CA PRO A 30 8.20 -15.44 -3.64
C PRO A 30 6.98 -14.52 -3.44
N TYR A 31 6.57 -14.30 -2.19
CA TYR A 31 5.49 -13.36 -1.89
C TYR A 31 5.85 -11.93 -2.28
N SER A 32 7.09 -11.50 -2.01
CA SER A 32 7.60 -10.19 -2.44
C SER A 32 7.61 -10.04 -3.97
N GLU A 33 8.01 -11.08 -4.70
CA GLU A 33 8.00 -11.07 -6.16
C GLU A 33 6.58 -11.01 -6.73
N MET A 34 5.65 -11.72 -6.12
CA MET A 34 4.23 -11.68 -6.50
C MET A 34 3.62 -10.29 -6.32
N ILE A 35 3.91 -9.61 -5.21
CA ILE A 35 3.43 -8.24 -4.95
C ILE A 35 4.05 -7.26 -5.95
N LYS A 36 5.35 -7.36 -6.22
CA LYS A 36 6.05 -6.46 -7.16
C LYS A 36 5.63 -6.66 -8.62
N GLY A 37 5.24 -7.88 -9.00
CA GLY A 37 4.78 -8.20 -10.34
C GLY A 37 3.30 -7.95 -10.61
N GLY A 38 2.53 -7.44 -9.61
CA GLY A 38 1.11 -7.22 -9.71
C GLY A 38 0.71 -5.89 -10.38
N SER A 39 -0.52 -5.44 -10.15
CA SER A 39 -1.17 -4.30 -10.78
C SER A 39 -0.48 -2.93 -10.60
N ASP A 40 0.57 -2.84 -9.81
CA ASP A 40 1.23 -1.57 -9.47
C ASP A 40 1.90 -0.88 -10.65
N ALA A 41 2.49 -1.65 -11.59
CA ALA A 41 3.14 -1.07 -12.77
C ALA A 41 2.12 -0.35 -13.68
N VAL A 42 0.94 -0.96 -13.89
CA VAL A 42 -0.14 -0.36 -14.69
C VAL A 42 -0.73 0.86 -13.99
N THR A 43 -0.87 0.80 -12.67
CA THR A 43 -1.38 1.92 -11.88
C THR A 43 -0.39 3.09 -11.87
N LEU A 44 0.92 2.82 -11.76
CA LEU A 44 1.95 3.84 -11.85
C LEU A 44 2.00 4.51 -13.22
N GLU A 45 1.91 3.72 -14.30
CA GLU A 45 1.85 4.24 -15.67
C GLU A 45 0.63 5.14 -15.84
N ARG A 46 -0.54 4.73 -15.33
CA ARG A 46 -1.76 5.54 -15.38
C ARG A 46 -1.64 6.84 -14.56
N LEU A 47 -1.00 6.81 -13.40
CA LEU A 47 -0.75 8.01 -12.59
C LEU A 47 0.16 9.01 -13.33
N ASP A 48 1.20 8.54 -14.01
CA ASP A 48 2.10 9.36 -14.83
C ASP A 48 1.36 9.99 -16.02
N GLU A 49 0.49 9.21 -16.68
CA GLU A 49 -0.39 9.76 -17.73
C GLU A 49 -1.30 10.88 -17.20
N ILE A 50 -1.93 10.67 -16.02
CA ILE A 50 -2.81 11.67 -15.41
C ILE A 50 -2.02 12.95 -15.09
N ASP A 51 -0.81 12.85 -14.56
CA ASP A 51 0.03 14.00 -14.26
C ASP A 51 0.36 14.78 -15.53
N THR A 52 0.70 14.08 -16.60
CA THR A 52 0.93 14.70 -17.93
C THR A 52 -0.33 15.41 -18.46
N LEU A 53 -1.50 14.81 -18.28
CA LEU A 53 -2.78 15.42 -18.70
C LEU A 53 -3.14 16.66 -17.87
N LEU A 54 -2.86 16.62 -16.56
CA LEU A 54 -3.06 17.78 -15.67
C LEU A 54 -2.13 18.94 -16.03
N GLU A 55 -0.86 18.66 -16.37
CA GLU A 55 0.07 19.68 -16.85
C GLU A 55 -0.43 20.34 -18.14
N LYS A 56 -0.85 19.54 -19.12
CA LYS A 56 -1.41 20.05 -20.40
C LYS A 56 -2.68 20.88 -20.17
N ASN A 57 -3.54 20.45 -19.25
CA ASN A 57 -4.74 21.20 -18.87
C ASN A 57 -4.37 22.56 -18.29
N MET A 58 -3.40 22.61 -17.39
CA MET A 58 -2.92 23.86 -16.79
C MET A 58 -2.31 24.79 -17.84
N GLU A 59 -1.46 24.27 -18.74
CA GLU A 59 -0.88 25.04 -19.85
C GLU A 59 -1.98 25.62 -20.76
N ARG A 60 -2.99 24.82 -21.10
CA ARG A 60 -4.11 25.26 -21.93
C ARG A 60 -4.91 26.38 -21.25
N ARG A 61 -5.20 26.26 -19.96
CA ARG A 61 -5.88 27.30 -19.17
C ARG A 61 -5.08 28.60 -19.16
N GLN A 62 -3.76 28.55 -19.03
CA GLN A 62 -2.91 29.73 -19.11
C GLN A 62 -2.94 30.37 -20.50
N GLN A 63 -2.92 29.58 -21.58
CA GLN A 63 -3.01 30.09 -22.95
C GLN A 63 -4.34 30.83 -23.22
N ILE A 64 -5.48 30.22 -22.85
CA ILE A 64 -6.78 30.87 -23.06
C ILE A 64 -6.93 32.13 -22.20
N LEU A 65 -6.39 32.16 -21.00
CA LEU A 65 -6.35 33.34 -20.15
C LEU A 65 -5.52 34.48 -20.78
N GLN A 66 -4.38 34.15 -21.38
CA GLN A 66 -3.55 35.14 -22.10
C GLN A 66 -4.29 35.71 -23.32
N PHE A 67 -4.96 34.87 -24.12
CA PHE A 67 -5.74 35.32 -25.26
C PHE A 67 -6.93 36.19 -24.84
N PHE A 68 -7.61 35.80 -23.75
CA PHE A 68 -8.69 36.59 -23.18
C PHE A 68 -8.21 37.96 -22.67
N SER A 69 -7.10 38.01 -21.95
CA SER A 69 -6.52 39.24 -21.40
C SER A 69 -6.03 40.21 -22.48
N LYS A 70 -5.64 39.70 -23.66
CA LYS A 70 -5.27 40.47 -24.85
C LYS A 70 -6.49 40.90 -25.72
N GLY A 71 -7.69 40.54 -25.30
CA GLY A 71 -8.91 40.81 -26.08
C GLY A 71 -9.06 40.00 -27.36
N LEU A 72 -8.31 38.90 -27.50
CA LEU A 72 -8.32 38.03 -28.69
C LEU A 72 -9.34 36.90 -28.57
N LEU A 73 -9.97 36.72 -27.42
CA LEU A 73 -10.97 35.68 -27.16
C LEU A 73 -12.27 36.29 -26.65
N ASP A 74 -13.39 35.84 -27.22
CA ASP A 74 -14.71 36.24 -26.74
C ASP A 74 -14.96 35.77 -25.29
N PRO A 75 -15.57 36.60 -24.40
CA PRO A 75 -15.84 36.22 -23.03
C PRO A 75 -16.67 34.95 -22.88
N ALA A 76 -17.64 34.72 -23.77
CA ALA A 76 -18.48 33.51 -23.72
C ALA A 76 -17.68 32.26 -24.08
N VAL A 77 -16.82 32.35 -25.09
CA VAL A 77 -15.92 31.25 -25.49
C VAL A 77 -14.88 30.98 -24.40
N TYR A 78 -14.33 32.02 -23.78
CA TYR A 78 -13.41 31.85 -22.66
C TYR A 78 -14.08 31.11 -21.48
N ALA A 79 -15.31 31.50 -21.12
CA ALA A 79 -16.03 30.86 -20.02
C ALA A 79 -16.31 29.38 -20.33
N GLU A 80 -16.77 29.06 -21.53
CA GLU A 80 -17.06 27.70 -21.95
C GLU A 80 -15.80 26.80 -21.93
N GLU A 81 -14.71 27.27 -22.53
CA GLU A 81 -13.43 26.55 -22.55
C GLU A 81 -12.84 26.35 -21.14
N ASN A 82 -12.88 27.40 -20.33
CA ASN A 82 -12.38 27.34 -18.96
C ASN A 82 -13.20 26.38 -18.08
N ASP A 83 -14.53 26.36 -18.24
CA ASP A 83 -15.40 25.44 -17.49
C ASP A 83 -15.17 23.98 -17.91
N ALA A 84 -14.98 23.73 -19.21
CA ALA A 84 -14.66 22.40 -19.70
C ALA A 84 -13.31 21.88 -19.15
N LEU A 85 -12.28 22.74 -19.16
CA LEU A 85 -10.96 22.41 -18.60
C LEU A 85 -10.99 22.22 -17.09
N ALA A 86 -11.80 23.02 -16.36
CA ALA A 86 -11.99 22.85 -14.91
C ALA A 86 -12.69 21.53 -14.56
N GLU A 87 -13.66 21.09 -15.38
CA GLU A 87 -14.33 19.81 -15.19
C GLU A 87 -13.40 18.63 -15.47
N GLU A 88 -12.59 18.72 -16.51
CA GLU A 88 -11.57 17.72 -16.81
C GLU A 88 -10.54 17.62 -15.70
N GLU A 89 -10.06 18.74 -15.17
CA GLU A 89 -9.15 18.79 -14.02
C GLU A 89 -9.74 18.08 -12.80
N ARG A 90 -11.00 18.35 -12.46
CA ARG A 90 -11.69 17.69 -11.34
C ARG A 90 -11.79 16.18 -11.53
N ARG A 91 -12.14 15.73 -12.73
CA ARG A 91 -12.23 14.31 -13.06
C ARG A 91 -10.88 13.60 -12.93
N LEU A 92 -9.83 14.20 -13.51
CA LEU A 92 -8.47 13.65 -13.46
C LEU A 92 -7.91 13.63 -12.02
N THR A 93 -8.13 14.68 -11.24
CA THR A 93 -7.72 14.76 -9.84
C THR A 93 -8.43 13.70 -8.99
N SER A 94 -9.74 13.52 -9.19
CA SER A 94 -10.52 12.49 -8.50
C SER A 94 -10.02 11.07 -8.85
N GLU A 95 -9.73 10.80 -10.12
CA GLU A 95 -9.15 9.53 -10.56
C GLU A 95 -7.77 9.29 -9.92
N LYS A 96 -6.92 10.32 -9.89
CA LYS A 96 -5.61 10.28 -9.25
C LYS A 96 -5.70 9.95 -7.76
N ASP A 97 -6.63 10.59 -7.04
CA ASP A 97 -6.83 10.36 -5.60
C ASP A 97 -7.27 8.92 -5.31
N VAL A 98 -8.17 8.36 -6.12
CA VAL A 98 -8.61 6.96 -5.99
C VAL A 98 -7.45 6.00 -6.24
N LEU A 99 -6.70 6.18 -7.32
CA LEU A 99 -5.56 5.32 -7.66
C LEU A 99 -4.44 5.43 -6.63
N SER A 100 -4.12 6.63 -6.17
CA SER A 100 -3.12 6.88 -5.12
C SER A 100 -3.53 6.27 -3.79
N GLY A 101 -4.82 6.33 -3.42
CA GLY A 101 -5.36 5.70 -2.23
C GLY A 101 -5.26 4.17 -2.27
N GLN A 102 -5.47 3.56 -3.43
CA GLN A 102 -5.27 2.12 -3.64
C GLN A 102 -3.79 1.72 -3.52
N MET A 103 -2.88 2.56 -4.04
CA MET A 103 -1.43 2.32 -3.92
C MET A 103 -0.89 2.55 -2.51
N CYS A 104 -1.46 3.46 -1.71
CA CYS A 104 -1.00 3.70 -0.34
C CYS A 104 -1.02 2.43 0.51
N GLY A 105 -2.11 1.65 0.48
CA GLY A 105 -2.19 0.37 1.17
C GLY A 105 -1.14 -0.63 0.66
N THR A 106 -0.95 -0.71 -0.66
CA THR A 106 0.05 -1.60 -1.28
C THR A 106 1.48 -1.13 -1.00
N TYR A 107 1.74 0.18 -0.99
CA TYR A 107 3.05 0.73 -0.65
C TYR A 107 3.43 0.44 0.81
N GLU A 108 2.53 0.68 1.74
CA GLU A 108 2.74 0.35 3.16
C GLU A 108 3.00 -1.14 3.38
N GLN A 109 2.27 -2.00 2.66
CA GLN A 109 2.49 -3.45 2.71
C GLN A 109 3.86 -3.84 2.14
N GLN A 110 4.29 -3.24 1.04
CA GLN A 110 5.61 -3.48 0.45
C GLN A 110 6.74 -3.00 1.37
N GLU A 111 6.57 -1.85 2.00
CA GLU A 111 7.53 -1.33 2.98
C GLU A 111 7.63 -2.27 4.19
N ALA A 112 6.50 -2.67 4.76
CA ALA A 112 6.44 -3.62 5.87
C ALA A 112 7.08 -4.97 5.50
N LEU A 113 6.85 -5.46 4.28
CA LEU A 113 7.47 -6.68 3.77
C LEU A 113 8.99 -6.53 3.61
N THR A 114 9.45 -5.39 3.13
CA THR A 114 10.89 -5.09 3.00
C THR A 114 11.56 -5.10 4.37
N HIS A 115 10.93 -4.52 5.39
CA HIS A 115 11.41 -4.55 6.78
C HIS A 115 11.49 -5.99 7.32
N LEU A 116 10.45 -6.79 7.11
CA LEU A 116 10.44 -8.20 7.52
C LEU A 116 11.50 -9.03 6.79
N LEU A 117 11.69 -8.81 5.48
CA LEU A 117 12.74 -9.45 4.69
C LEU A 117 14.14 -9.10 5.20
N ARG A 118 14.39 -7.85 5.58
CA ARG A 118 15.67 -7.41 6.16
C ARG A 118 15.91 -8.05 7.53
N TYR A 119 14.87 -8.11 8.36
CA TYR A 119 14.97 -8.75 9.67
C TYR A 119 15.29 -10.24 9.53
N THR A 120 14.56 -10.98 8.73
CA THR A 120 14.75 -12.42 8.51
C THR A 120 16.04 -12.75 7.79
N ALA A 121 16.60 -11.83 6.99
CA ALA A 121 17.89 -11.98 6.33
C ALA A 121 19.07 -12.10 7.31
N LYS A 122 18.91 -11.56 8.53
CA LYS A 122 19.93 -11.69 9.60
C LYS A 122 20.06 -13.12 10.11
N GLY A 123 19.11 -14.00 9.80
CA GLY A 123 19.11 -15.42 10.18
C GLY A 123 19.06 -15.66 11.71
N LYS A 124 18.72 -14.65 12.50
CA LYS A 124 18.71 -14.74 13.96
C LYS A 124 17.39 -15.34 14.44
N MET A 125 17.50 -16.51 15.10
CA MET A 125 16.37 -17.13 15.80
C MET A 125 16.11 -16.43 17.13
N ILE A 126 14.83 -16.32 17.50
CA ILE A 126 14.42 -15.77 18.79
C ILE A 126 13.97 -16.90 19.72
N THR A 127 14.25 -16.77 21.02
CA THR A 127 13.91 -17.76 22.05
C THR A 127 12.81 -17.30 22.97
N ALA A 128 12.50 -15.99 22.97
CA ALA A 128 11.48 -15.38 23.79
C ALA A 128 10.66 -14.39 22.97
N PHE A 129 9.42 -14.16 23.42
CA PHE A 129 8.54 -13.16 22.81
C PHE A 129 9.13 -11.76 22.96
N ASP A 130 9.14 -11.03 21.85
CA ASP A 130 9.54 -9.64 21.80
C ASP A 130 8.34 -8.79 21.33
N GLY A 131 7.85 -7.93 22.21
CA GLY A 131 6.71 -7.07 21.95
C GLY A 131 7.00 -5.98 20.93
N GLU A 132 8.24 -5.48 20.86
CA GLU A 132 8.65 -4.50 19.85
C GLU A 132 8.64 -5.13 18.46
N LEU A 133 9.14 -6.35 18.34
CA LEU A 133 9.13 -7.12 17.11
C LEU A 133 7.70 -7.41 16.62
N PHE A 134 6.79 -7.74 17.56
CA PHE A 134 5.38 -7.89 17.21
C PHE A 134 4.77 -6.56 16.74
N THR A 135 5.05 -5.45 17.40
CA THR A 135 4.55 -4.12 17.02
C THR A 135 5.11 -3.66 15.68
N GLU A 136 6.34 -4.03 15.35
CA GLU A 136 6.99 -3.68 14.09
C GLU A 136 6.38 -4.44 12.89
N HIS A 137 6.16 -5.75 13.02
CA HIS A 137 5.79 -6.62 11.89
C HIS A 137 4.37 -7.16 11.94
N GLY A 138 3.80 -7.32 13.14
CA GLY A 138 2.44 -7.79 13.38
C GLY A 138 1.43 -6.65 13.36
N ASP A 139 0.21 -6.96 12.96
CA ASP A 139 -0.92 -6.05 13.02
C ASP A 139 -1.89 -6.48 14.14
N HIS A 140 -2.47 -7.66 14.03
CA HIS A 140 -3.35 -8.21 15.04
C HIS A 140 -3.32 -9.74 15.06
N VAL A 141 -3.94 -10.33 16.09
CA VAL A 141 -4.10 -11.77 16.23
C VAL A 141 -5.55 -12.16 15.93
N VAL A 142 -5.72 -13.15 15.06
CA VAL A 142 -7.02 -13.72 14.71
C VAL A 142 -7.20 -15.07 15.39
N ILE A 143 -8.29 -15.28 16.09
CA ILE A 143 -8.61 -16.54 16.77
C ILE A 143 -9.50 -17.37 15.86
N PHE A 144 -8.97 -18.48 15.31
CA PHE A 144 -9.73 -19.42 14.50
C PHE A 144 -10.39 -20.51 15.34
N GLY A 145 -9.83 -20.84 16.51
CA GLY A 145 -10.35 -21.87 17.38
C GLY A 145 -9.59 -21.93 18.71
N ARG A 146 -9.85 -23.01 19.48
CA ARG A 146 -9.18 -23.19 20.79
C ARG A 146 -7.70 -23.55 20.67
N THR A 147 -7.31 -24.10 19.56
CA THR A 147 -5.95 -24.63 19.31
C THR A 147 -5.30 -24.01 18.08
N GLU A 148 -5.95 -23.03 17.46
CA GLU A 148 -5.47 -22.42 16.23
C GLU A 148 -5.69 -20.91 16.26
N ILE A 149 -4.61 -20.18 16.05
CA ILE A 149 -4.60 -18.73 15.95
C ILE A 149 -3.90 -18.29 14.66
N GLY A 150 -4.20 -17.10 14.20
CA GLY A 150 -3.51 -16.47 13.08
C GLY A 150 -2.87 -15.15 13.49
N PHE A 151 -1.71 -14.90 12.96
CA PHE A 151 -1.04 -13.61 13.05
C PHE A 151 -1.21 -12.87 11.73
N ALA A 152 -2.01 -11.81 11.75
CA ALA A 152 -2.09 -10.88 10.64
C ALA A 152 -0.85 -10.00 10.66
N MET A 153 -0.09 -10.03 9.56
CA MET A 153 1.14 -9.24 9.44
C MET A 153 0.85 -7.94 8.70
N LYS A 154 1.57 -6.88 9.03
CA LYS A 154 1.47 -5.58 8.34
C LYS A 154 1.77 -5.67 6.84
N CYS A 155 2.55 -6.66 6.42
CA CYS A 155 2.81 -6.95 5.02
C CYS A 155 1.67 -7.68 4.29
N GLY A 156 0.55 -7.97 4.95
CA GLY A 156 -0.70 -8.45 4.38
C GLY A 156 -1.11 -9.89 4.71
N PRO A 157 -0.22 -10.90 4.70
CA PRO A 157 -0.62 -12.27 4.93
C PRO A 157 -0.98 -12.56 6.40
N VAL A 158 -1.87 -13.55 6.58
CA VAL A 158 -2.20 -14.11 7.89
C VAL A 158 -1.56 -15.50 7.99
N PHE A 159 -0.66 -15.66 8.93
CA PHE A 159 -0.01 -16.94 9.21
C PHE A 159 -0.71 -17.66 10.36
N ARG A 160 -1.07 -18.92 10.15
CA ARG A 160 -1.73 -19.75 11.15
C ARG A 160 -0.74 -20.57 11.96
N GLU A 161 -0.92 -20.57 13.25
CA GLU A 161 -0.12 -21.35 14.21
C GLU A 161 -1.05 -22.11 15.15
N ARG A 162 -0.60 -23.28 15.57
CA ARG A 162 -1.25 -24.05 16.63
C ARG A 162 -0.70 -23.66 18.01
N ILE A 163 -1.63 -23.60 18.98
CA ILE A 163 -1.33 -23.27 20.39
C ILE A 163 -1.71 -24.41 21.32
#